data_740c08cbbc0a818af32e3dccee0aeabf
#
_entry.id   740c08cbbc0a818af32e3dccee0aeabf
#
_cell.length_a   1.000
_cell.length_b   1.000
_cell.length_c   1.000
_cell.angle_alpha   90.00
_cell.angle_beta   90.00
_cell.angle_gamma   90.00
#
_symmetry.space_group_name_H-M   'P 1'
#
loop_
_entity.id
_entity.type
_entity.pdbx_description
1 polymer ?
#
loop_
_entity_poly.entity_id
_entity_poly.type
_entity_poly.pdbx_seq_one_letter_code
_entity_poly.pdbx_strand_id
1 'polypeptide(L)'
;MKNFLIIIFSIAVLVGSFSQLISSQNCDCEPDLCCSQWGYCGTSDDYCGKGCQSGPCTAASDGGNNGVSVADVVTDAFLSGTSDQAASSCAGKGFYTASAFLEALNSYSEFGTVGSVDDSKREIAAFIAHVTHETGHLCYIEEIDGPSKDYCDESNTQYPCVPGKGYYGRGPLQISWNFNYGPAGESIGFDGLNEPETVATDNVISFKTALWFWMNNCHDLIISGQGFGATIRAVNGQLECDGANPDAVSARVEYYTEYCDQLGVDPGDNLRC
;
A
#
# COMPACT_ATOMS: atom_id res chain seq x y z
N MET A 1 -57.08 -12.81 66.36
CA MET A 1 -56.49 -11.96 65.26
C MET A 1 -55.00 -12.03 65.49
N LYS A 2 -54.30 -12.80 64.67
CA LYS A 2 -52.88 -13.14 64.88
C LYS A 2 -52.04 -12.30 63.98
N ASN A 3 -51.16 -11.49 64.55
CA ASN A 3 -50.16 -10.72 63.83
C ASN A 3 -49.03 -11.65 63.40
N PHE A 4 -48.80 -11.75 62.09
CA PHE A 4 -47.64 -12.45 61.53
C PHE A 4 -46.55 -11.42 61.24
N LEU A 5 -45.47 -11.50 61.99
CA LEU A 5 -44.27 -10.69 61.83
C LEU A 5 -43.42 -11.35 60.72
N ILE A 6 -43.24 -10.69 59.58
CA ILE A 6 -42.34 -11.19 58.51
C ILE A 6 -40.98 -10.51 58.75
N ILE A 7 -40.00 -11.33 59.10
CA ILE A 7 -38.59 -10.94 59.18
C ILE A 7 -38.00 -11.05 57.79
N ILE A 8 -37.68 -9.92 57.19
CA ILE A 8 -36.94 -9.86 55.91
C ILE A 8 -35.45 -9.92 56.24
N PHE A 9 -34.81 -11.02 55.89
CA PHE A 9 -33.35 -11.14 55.85
C PHE A 9 -32.83 -10.45 54.62
N SER A 10 -32.20 -9.31 54.82
CA SER A 10 -31.45 -8.62 53.77
C SER A 10 -30.10 -9.35 53.58
N ILE A 11 -29.96 -10.12 52.51
CA ILE A 11 -28.67 -10.61 52.06
C ILE A 11 -28.00 -9.50 51.27
N ALA A 12 -27.03 -8.84 51.88
CA ALA A 12 -26.15 -7.93 51.19
C ALA A 12 -25.18 -8.76 50.29
N VAL A 13 -25.48 -8.84 49.02
CA VAL A 13 -24.53 -9.36 48.00
C VAL A 13 -23.49 -8.25 47.76
N LEU A 14 -22.32 -8.43 48.34
CA LEU A 14 -21.12 -7.68 47.99
C LEU A 14 -20.74 -8.05 46.55
N VAL A 15 -21.21 -7.28 45.58
CA VAL A 15 -20.68 -7.31 44.25
C VAL A 15 -19.32 -6.61 44.30
N GLY A 16 -18.28 -7.41 44.49
CA GLY A 16 -16.90 -6.95 44.26
C GLY A 16 -16.76 -6.55 42.83
N SER A 17 -16.74 -5.25 42.55
CA SER A 17 -16.32 -4.69 41.28
C SER A 17 -14.86 -5.06 41.07
N PHE A 18 -14.60 -6.15 40.33
CA PHE A 18 -13.32 -6.35 39.69
C PHE A 18 -13.26 -5.30 38.58
N SER A 19 -12.69 -4.14 38.90
CA SER A 19 -12.13 -3.27 37.90
C SER A 19 -10.98 -4.05 37.26
N GLN A 20 -11.25 -4.74 36.15
CA GLN A 20 -10.20 -5.09 35.23
C GLN A 20 -9.61 -3.76 34.73
N LEU A 21 -8.49 -3.41 35.29
CA LEU A 21 -7.58 -2.46 34.69
C LEU A 21 -7.29 -3.01 33.30
N ILE A 22 -7.96 -2.49 32.28
CA ILE A 22 -7.53 -2.60 30.91
C ILE A 22 -6.23 -1.78 30.88
N SER A 23 -5.11 -2.47 31.14
CA SER A 23 -3.79 -1.93 30.90
C SER A 23 -3.74 -1.64 29.41
N SER A 24 -3.60 -0.36 29.06
CA SER A 24 -3.42 0.06 27.70
C SER A 24 -2.29 -0.75 27.06
N GLN A 25 -2.52 -1.22 25.84
CA GLN A 25 -1.54 -1.80 24.94
C GLN A 25 -0.45 -0.76 24.65
N ASN A 26 0.46 -0.56 25.55
CA ASN A 26 1.63 0.27 25.38
C ASN A 26 2.78 -0.43 26.06
N CYS A 27 3.71 -0.93 25.22
CA CYS A 27 4.86 -1.65 25.73
C CYS A 27 5.94 -0.67 26.23
N ASP A 28 5.68 0.02 27.31
CA ASP A 28 6.69 0.63 28.16
C ASP A 28 7.24 -0.43 29.15
N CYS A 29 7.83 -1.49 28.62
CA CYS A 29 8.45 -2.52 29.45
C CYS A 29 9.81 -2.05 29.94
N GLU A 30 10.21 -2.54 31.13
CA GLU A 30 11.61 -2.38 31.60
C GLU A 30 12.56 -2.98 30.55
N PRO A 31 13.82 -2.49 30.46
CA PRO A 31 14.74 -2.84 29.35
C PRO A 31 15.06 -4.33 29.20
N ASP A 32 14.86 -5.13 30.22
CA ASP A 32 15.10 -6.58 30.30
C ASP A 32 13.83 -7.43 30.10
N LEU A 33 12.69 -6.80 29.84
CA LEU A 33 11.41 -7.47 29.55
C LEU A 33 11.03 -7.34 28.09
N CYS A 34 10.44 -8.42 27.57
CA CYS A 34 9.86 -8.43 26.22
C CYS A 34 8.41 -7.96 26.26
N CYS A 35 7.99 -7.25 25.21
CA CYS A 35 6.60 -6.96 24.94
C CYS A 35 6.00 -8.03 24.03
N SER A 36 4.99 -8.75 24.52
CA SER A 36 4.27 -9.74 23.71
C SER A 36 3.40 -9.07 22.63
N GLN A 37 2.94 -9.87 21.66
CA GLN A 37 1.96 -9.43 20.64
C GLN A 37 0.66 -8.86 21.23
N TRP A 38 0.39 -9.11 22.49
CA TRP A 38 -0.79 -8.65 23.21
C TRP A 38 -0.52 -7.39 24.06
N GLY A 39 0.70 -6.82 24.00
CA GLY A 39 1.06 -5.62 24.76
C GLY A 39 1.35 -5.86 26.23
N TYR A 40 1.77 -7.06 26.64
CA TYR A 40 2.14 -7.41 28.00
C TYR A 40 3.65 -7.66 28.13
N CYS A 41 4.23 -7.25 29.25
CA CYS A 41 5.65 -7.44 29.55
C CYS A 41 5.93 -8.76 30.25
N GLY A 42 7.01 -9.45 29.86
CA GLY A 42 7.46 -10.68 30.49
C GLY A 42 8.78 -11.19 29.92
N THR A 43 9.27 -12.33 30.43
CA THR A 43 10.56 -12.93 30.05
C THR A 43 10.45 -14.34 29.46
N SER A 44 9.25 -14.94 29.46
CA SER A 44 9.06 -16.27 28.89
C SER A 44 8.85 -16.22 27.37
N ASP A 45 8.88 -17.37 26.70
CA ASP A 45 8.64 -17.48 25.27
C ASP A 45 7.26 -16.93 24.83
N ASP A 46 6.26 -16.89 25.73
CA ASP A 46 4.96 -16.27 25.47
C ASP A 46 5.06 -14.75 25.26
N TYR A 47 6.12 -14.11 25.78
CA TYR A 47 6.38 -12.68 25.68
C TYR A 47 7.54 -12.37 24.74
N CYS A 48 8.62 -13.18 24.81
CA CYS A 48 9.86 -12.97 24.06
C CYS A 48 9.91 -13.78 22.76
N GLY A 49 8.99 -14.72 22.58
CA GLY A 49 8.90 -15.59 21.41
C GLY A 49 8.16 -14.94 20.24
N LYS A 50 7.44 -15.77 19.47
CA LYS A 50 6.71 -15.32 18.27
C LYS A 50 5.74 -14.19 18.58
N GLY A 51 5.86 -13.10 17.83
CA GLY A 51 5.03 -11.90 18.01
C GLY A 51 5.52 -10.93 19.09
N CYS A 52 6.73 -11.11 19.60
CA CYS A 52 7.39 -10.15 20.48
C CYS A 52 7.59 -8.82 19.76
N GLN A 53 7.04 -7.71 20.31
CA GLN A 53 7.02 -6.39 19.69
C GLN A 53 8.26 -5.54 20.00
N SER A 54 8.86 -5.73 21.20
CA SER A 54 10.05 -5.01 21.63
C SER A 54 10.71 -5.66 22.84
N GLY A 55 11.95 -5.27 23.18
CA GLY A 55 12.74 -5.84 24.26
C GLY A 55 13.68 -6.93 23.78
N PRO A 56 14.23 -7.78 24.69
CA PRO A 56 15.16 -8.85 24.34
C PRO A 56 14.46 -10.07 23.74
N CYS A 57 13.74 -9.89 22.61
CA CYS A 57 13.04 -10.96 21.93
C CYS A 57 13.96 -12.12 21.57
N THR A 58 13.57 -13.35 21.89
CA THR A 58 14.36 -14.58 21.62
C THR A 58 14.05 -15.17 20.23
N ALA A 59 12.83 -14.99 19.73
CA ALA A 59 12.55 -15.13 18.30
C ALA A 59 12.95 -13.80 17.65
N ALA A 60 13.59 -13.83 16.48
CA ALA A 60 13.73 -12.63 15.67
C ALA A 60 12.35 -11.97 15.67
N SER A 61 12.28 -10.72 16.10
CA SER A 61 11.03 -10.01 16.37
C SER A 61 10.09 -10.09 15.15
N ASP A 62 9.15 -11.05 15.18
CA ASP A 62 8.00 -11.07 14.28
C ASP A 62 6.96 -10.01 14.75
N GLY A 63 7.48 -8.92 15.32
CA GLY A 63 6.74 -7.73 15.66
C GLY A 63 6.63 -6.83 14.45
N GLY A 64 5.72 -7.15 13.56
CA GLY A 64 5.28 -6.23 12.53
C GLY A 64 6.34 -5.81 11.52
N ASN A 65 6.89 -6.73 10.78
CA ASN A 65 7.36 -6.70 9.40
C ASN A 65 8.07 -8.02 9.10
N ASN A 66 7.30 -9.09 8.86
CA ASN A 66 7.82 -10.31 8.23
C ASN A 66 8.16 -10.05 6.75
N GLY A 67 7.97 -8.83 6.30
CA GLY A 67 8.28 -8.39 4.96
C GLY A 67 9.77 -8.16 4.74
N VAL A 68 10.17 -8.05 3.48
CA VAL A 68 11.51 -7.57 3.10
C VAL A 68 11.61 -6.07 3.40
N SER A 69 12.83 -5.60 3.65
CA SER A 69 13.08 -4.16 3.56
C SER A 69 12.85 -3.73 2.10
N VAL A 70 11.84 -2.91 1.86
CA VAL A 70 11.56 -2.41 0.51
C VAL A 70 12.78 -1.67 -0.06
N ALA A 71 13.55 -0.99 0.79
CA ALA A 71 14.76 -0.29 0.39
C ALA A 71 15.90 -1.24 -0.06
N ASP A 72 15.91 -2.48 0.44
CA ASP A 72 16.90 -3.48 0.00
C ASP A 72 16.51 -4.10 -1.35
N VAL A 73 15.25 -4.02 -1.73
CA VAL A 73 14.71 -4.52 -2.99
C VAL A 73 14.70 -3.44 -4.07
N VAL A 74 14.06 -2.30 -3.80
CA VAL A 74 13.89 -1.20 -4.78
C VAL A 74 15.11 -0.28 -4.70
N THR A 75 16.23 -0.78 -5.18
CA THR A 75 17.50 -0.06 -5.29
C THR A 75 17.60 0.73 -6.60
N ASP A 76 18.59 1.62 -6.71
CA ASP A 76 18.90 2.29 -7.98
C ASP A 76 19.20 1.28 -9.10
N ALA A 77 19.89 0.17 -8.79
CA ALA A 77 20.18 -0.89 -9.75
C ALA A 77 18.89 -1.59 -10.23
N PHE A 78 17.93 -1.82 -9.35
CA PHE A 78 16.65 -2.43 -9.69
C PHE A 78 15.83 -1.53 -10.61
N LEU A 79 15.65 -0.25 -10.27
CA LEU A 79 14.91 0.71 -11.11
C LEU A 79 15.65 1.02 -12.42
N SER A 80 16.99 1.07 -12.41
CA SER A 80 17.78 1.20 -13.64
C SER A 80 17.57 0.00 -14.56
N GLY A 81 17.59 -1.23 -14.03
CA GLY A 81 17.30 -2.44 -14.80
C GLY A 81 15.92 -2.39 -15.46
N THR A 82 14.90 -1.88 -14.76
CA THR A 82 13.57 -1.64 -15.32
C THR A 82 13.62 -0.62 -16.48
N SER A 83 14.34 0.47 -16.31
CA SER A 83 14.41 1.58 -17.29
C SER A 83 15.37 1.34 -18.46
N ASP A 84 16.25 0.34 -18.37
CA ASP A 84 17.25 0.07 -19.42
C ASP A 84 16.63 -0.41 -20.74
N GLN A 85 15.43 -0.97 -20.69
CA GLN A 85 14.65 -1.34 -21.87
C GLN A 85 14.05 -0.12 -22.61
N ALA A 86 13.98 1.04 -21.95
CA ALA A 86 13.48 2.27 -22.54
C ALA A 86 14.58 3.04 -23.29
N ALA A 87 14.20 3.83 -24.30
CA ALA A 87 15.12 4.68 -25.05
C ALA A 87 15.88 5.65 -24.14
N SER A 88 17.13 5.97 -24.48
CA SER A 88 17.95 6.90 -23.69
C SER A 88 17.40 8.32 -23.61
N SER A 89 16.52 8.68 -24.53
CA SER A 89 15.85 9.99 -24.58
C SER A 89 14.60 10.10 -23.70
N CYS A 90 14.23 9.03 -22.97
CA CYS A 90 13.06 9.02 -22.12
C CYS A 90 13.17 10.00 -20.96
N ALA A 91 12.16 10.85 -20.79
CA ALA A 91 12.12 11.85 -19.73
C ALA A 91 12.12 11.24 -18.32
N GLY A 92 11.51 10.08 -18.17
CA GLY A 92 11.42 9.37 -16.88
C GLY A 92 12.75 8.87 -16.31
N LYS A 93 13.77 8.65 -17.16
CA LYS A 93 15.09 8.12 -16.75
C LYS A 93 15.84 8.97 -15.70
N GLY A 94 15.59 10.23 -15.59
CA GLY A 94 16.17 11.08 -14.55
C GLY A 94 15.16 11.52 -13.49
N PHE A 95 13.90 11.20 -13.73
CA PHE A 95 12.79 11.58 -12.89
C PHE A 95 12.42 10.47 -11.87
N TYR A 96 12.27 9.24 -12.34
CA TYR A 96 11.92 8.10 -11.50
C TYR A 96 13.18 7.51 -10.84
N THR A 97 13.47 7.94 -9.60
CA THR A 97 14.65 7.51 -8.84
C THR A 97 14.26 6.66 -7.63
N ALA A 98 15.14 5.75 -7.21
CA ALA A 98 14.91 4.97 -5.99
C ALA A 98 14.81 5.88 -4.76
N SER A 99 15.59 6.95 -4.69
CA SER A 99 15.51 7.90 -3.58
C SER A 99 14.15 8.57 -3.47
N ALA A 100 13.55 8.99 -4.59
CA ALA A 100 12.21 9.59 -4.61
C ALA A 100 11.12 8.57 -4.23
N PHE A 101 11.25 7.34 -4.72
CA PHE A 101 10.35 6.24 -4.32
C PHE A 101 10.42 5.97 -2.81
N LEU A 102 11.61 5.83 -2.25
CA LEU A 102 11.81 5.55 -0.82
C LEU A 102 11.37 6.73 0.06
N GLU A 103 11.54 7.96 -0.40
CA GLU A 103 11.00 9.14 0.27
C GLU A 103 9.47 9.13 0.28
N ALA A 104 8.83 8.82 -0.85
CA ALA A 104 7.39 8.68 -0.95
C ALA A 104 6.86 7.55 -0.05
N LEU A 105 7.59 6.44 0.04
CA LEU A 105 7.25 5.27 0.84
C LEU A 105 7.13 5.57 2.34
N ASN A 106 7.82 6.59 2.87
CA ASN A 106 7.69 7.01 4.26
C ASN A 106 6.25 7.37 4.67
N SER A 107 5.39 7.66 3.70
CA SER A 107 3.95 7.94 3.93
C SER A 107 3.07 6.69 3.82
N TYR A 108 3.64 5.53 3.45
CA TYR A 108 2.91 4.28 3.15
C TYR A 108 3.64 3.07 3.74
N SER A 109 3.79 3.03 5.07
CA SER A 109 4.61 2.05 5.79
C SER A 109 4.15 0.59 5.65
N GLU A 110 2.91 0.35 5.25
CA GLU A 110 2.37 -0.99 5.04
C GLU A 110 2.74 -1.59 3.68
N PHE A 111 3.11 -0.76 2.70
CA PHE A 111 3.53 -1.24 1.38
C PHE A 111 4.76 -2.13 1.47
N GLY A 112 4.67 -3.34 0.95
CA GLY A 112 5.77 -4.31 0.91
C GLY A 112 6.21 -4.84 2.28
N THR A 113 5.39 -4.65 3.33
CA THR A 113 5.77 -5.03 4.69
C THR A 113 4.73 -5.90 5.40
N VAL A 114 3.54 -6.05 4.83
CA VAL A 114 2.44 -6.84 5.39
C VAL A 114 2.50 -8.29 4.89
N GLY A 115 2.20 -9.24 5.75
CA GLY A 115 2.19 -10.66 5.43
C GLY A 115 3.57 -11.32 5.55
N SER A 116 3.80 -12.37 4.77
CA SER A 116 5.09 -13.09 4.72
C SER A 116 6.11 -12.34 3.84
N VAL A 117 7.36 -12.76 3.89
CA VAL A 117 8.42 -12.31 2.95
C VAL A 117 7.97 -12.49 1.48
N ASP A 118 7.31 -13.60 1.19
CA ASP A 118 6.83 -13.88 -0.17
C ASP A 118 5.68 -12.95 -0.57
N ASP A 119 4.77 -12.62 0.34
CA ASP A 119 3.69 -11.66 0.08
C ASP A 119 4.24 -10.27 -0.18
N SER A 120 5.22 -9.81 0.62
CA SER A 120 5.93 -8.55 0.43
C SER A 120 6.61 -8.49 -0.94
N LYS A 121 7.31 -9.56 -1.34
CA LYS A 121 7.97 -9.64 -2.65
C LYS A 121 6.96 -9.63 -3.80
N ARG A 122 5.84 -10.35 -3.66
CA ARG A 122 4.75 -10.33 -4.65
C ARG A 122 4.13 -8.95 -4.79
N GLU A 123 3.91 -8.25 -3.68
CA GLU A 123 3.37 -6.89 -3.72
C GLU A 123 4.32 -5.93 -4.44
N ILE A 124 5.62 -5.94 -4.10
CA ILE A 124 6.63 -5.12 -4.78
C ILE A 124 6.69 -5.45 -6.27
N ALA A 125 6.75 -6.75 -6.62
CA ALA A 125 6.76 -7.19 -8.01
C ALA A 125 5.52 -6.73 -8.77
N ALA A 126 4.34 -6.85 -8.16
CA ALA A 126 3.07 -6.45 -8.76
C ALA A 126 3.01 -4.93 -9.01
N PHE A 127 3.40 -4.12 -8.02
CA PHE A 127 3.46 -2.67 -8.17
C PHE A 127 4.40 -2.27 -9.31
N ILE A 128 5.63 -2.78 -9.32
CA ILE A 128 6.61 -2.45 -10.36
C ILE A 128 6.19 -2.97 -11.74
N ALA A 129 5.52 -4.11 -11.84
CA ALA A 129 4.97 -4.61 -13.10
C ALA A 129 3.93 -3.64 -13.71
N HIS A 130 3.03 -3.13 -12.87
CA HIS A 130 2.08 -2.12 -13.33
C HIS A 130 2.78 -0.82 -13.72
N VAL A 131 3.71 -0.32 -12.90
CA VAL A 131 4.51 0.87 -13.21
C VAL A 131 5.25 0.71 -14.55
N THR A 132 5.87 -0.46 -14.78
CA THR A 132 6.57 -0.78 -16.03
C THR A 132 5.64 -0.68 -17.24
N HIS A 133 4.44 -1.27 -17.13
CA HIS A 133 3.44 -1.24 -18.19
C HIS A 133 2.91 0.17 -18.46
N GLU A 134 2.48 0.88 -17.42
CA GLU A 134 1.87 2.22 -17.53
C GLU A 134 2.83 3.28 -18.09
N THR A 135 4.10 3.16 -17.74
CA THR A 135 5.11 4.16 -18.11
C THR A 135 5.99 3.74 -19.29
N GLY A 136 5.81 2.55 -19.84
CA GLY A 136 6.73 2.03 -20.86
C GLY A 136 8.16 1.94 -20.32
N HIS A 137 8.36 1.16 -19.25
CA HIS A 137 9.66 0.97 -18.58
C HIS A 137 10.23 2.25 -17.95
N LEU A 138 9.42 2.96 -17.18
CA LEU A 138 9.80 4.25 -16.55
C LEU A 138 10.24 5.32 -17.56
N CYS A 139 9.69 5.26 -18.77
CA CYS A 139 9.96 6.22 -19.85
C CYS A 139 9.11 7.47 -19.77
N TYR A 140 7.79 7.27 -19.67
CA TYR A 140 6.82 8.35 -19.74
C TYR A 140 6.43 8.84 -18.35
N ILE A 141 6.52 10.16 -18.14
CA ILE A 141 6.03 10.82 -16.93
C ILE A 141 4.57 11.22 -17.10
N GLU A 142 4.19 11.64 -18.29
CA GLU A 142 2.84 12.03 -18.69
C GLU A 142 2.37 11.17 -19.86
N GLU A 143 1.07 10.99 -19.95
CA GLU A 143 0.40 10.30 -21.05
C GLU A 143 0.72 10.95 -22.40
N ILE A 144 0.96 10.12 -23.41
CA ILE A 144 1.20 10.60 -24.78
C ILE A 144 -0.07 11.33 -25.27
N ASP A 145 0.12 12.54 -25.80
CA ASP A 145 -0.97 13.43 -26.23
C ASP A 145 -1.98 13.78 -25.13
N GLY A 146 -1.59 13.63 -23.84
CA GLY A 146 -2.42 13.93 -22.68
C GLY A 146 -3.15 15.27 -22.73
N PRO A 147 -2.48 16.39 -23.09
CA PRO A 147 -3.16 17.69 -23.19
C PRO A 147 -4.32 17.76 -24.19
N SER A 148 -4.42 16.81 -25.13
CA SER A 148 -5.53 16.73 -26.11
C SER A 148 -6.73 15.94 -25.60
N LYS A 149 -6.61 15.31 -24.40
CA LYS A 149 -7.62 14.43 -23.85
C LYS A 149 -8.37 15.09 -22.72
N ASP A 150 -9.68 14.91 -22.75
CA ASP A 150 -10.56 15.36 -21.68
C ASP A 150 -10.72 14.23 -20.64
N TYR A 151 -10.16 14.44 -19.48
CA TYR A 151 -10.32 13.58 -18.31
C TYR A 151 -11.08 14.31 -17.20
N CYS A 152 -12.07 15.10 -17.59
CA CYS A 152 -12.94 15.82 -16.69
C CYS A 152 -14.30 15.11 -16.56
N ASP A 153 -14.64 14.67 -15.36
CA ASP A 153 -16.02 14.33 -15.01
C ASP A 153 -16.72 15.57 -14.45
N GLU A 154 -17.43 16.30 -15.32
CA GLU A 154 -18.18 17.50 -14.93
C GLU A 154 -19.33 17.22 -13.95
N SER A 155 -19.74 15.96 -13.81
CA SER A 155 -20.77 15.56 -12.84
C SER A 155 -20.24 15.43 -11.41
N ASN A 156 -18.92 15.36 -11.23
CA ASN A 156 -18.29 15.27 -9.93
C ASN A 156 -18.25 16.63 -9.24
N THR A 157 -19.22 16.85 -8.36
CA THR A 157 -19.32 18.14 -7.63
C THR A 157 -18.39 18.26 -6.43
N GLN A 158 -17.85 17.14 -5.96
CA GLN A 158 -16.88 17.15 -4.84
C GLN A 158 -15.50 17.61 -5.31
N TYR A 159 -15.08 17.16 -6.49
CA TYR A 159 -13.81 17.51 -7.11
C TYR A 159 -14.07 18.09 -8.50
N PRO A 160 -14.58 19.33 -8.58
CA PRO A 160 -14.97 19.93 -9.85
C PRO A 160 -13.73 20.22 -10.71
N CYS A 161 -13.90 20.11 -12.02
CA CYS A 161 -12.84 20.46 -12.94
C CYS A 161 -12.52 21.97 -12.89
N VAL A 162 -11.24 22.27 -12.88
CA VAL A 162 -10.75 23.66 -12.96
C VAL A 162 -10.56 24.03 -14.44
N PRO A 163 -11.13 25.16 -14.89
CA PRO A 163 -10.99 25.58 -16.29
C PRO A 163 -9.53 25.69 -16.72
N GLY A 164 -9.20 25.07 -17.84
CA GLY A 164 -7.86 25.09 -18.43
C GLY A 164 -6.88 24.09 -17.80
N LYS A 165 -7.30 23.27 -16.84
CA LYS A 165 -6.53 22.14 -16.30
C LYS A 165 -6.91 20.83 -16.97
N GLY A 166 -5.93 19.97 -17.18
CA GLY A 166 -6.12 18.62 -17.73
C GLY A 166 -5.69 17.54 -16.72
N TYR A 167 -6.58 16.59 -16.50
CA TYR A 167 -6.39 15.51 -15.53
C TYR A 167 -6.03 14.19 -16.22
N TYR A 168 -5.22 14.29 -17.27
CA TYR A 168 -4.70 13.13 -18.00
C TYR A 168 -3.63 12.38 -17.22
N GLY A 169 -3.29 11.19 -17.69
CA GLY A 169 -2.38 10.25 -17.01
C GLY A 169 -1.02 10.85 -16.68
N ARG A 170 -0.62 10.81 -15.40
CA ARG A 170 0.70 11.24 -14.92
C ARG A 170 1.23 10.30 -13.85
N GLY A 171 2.55 10.25 -13.78
CA GLY A 171 3.25 9.49 -12.74
C GLY A 171 3.29 7.99 -12.98
N PRO A 172 3.80 7.21 -11.99
CA PRO A 172 4.11 5.79 -12.20
C PRO A 172 2.90 4.90 -12.53
N LEU A 173 1.72 5.20 -12.01
CA LEU A 173 0.46 4.50 -12.33
C LEU A 173 -0.50 5.33 -13.17
N GLN A 174 -0.01 6.39 -13.84
CA GLN A 174 -0.79 7.21 -14.77
C GLN A 174 -2.13 7.67 -14.20
N ILE A 175 -2.10 8.25 -12.97
CA ILE A 175 -3.31 8.78 -12.33
C ILE A 175 -4.05 9.73 -13.29
N SER A 176 -5.35 9.50 -13.48
CA SER A 176 -6.20 10.22 -14.43
C SER A 176 -7.52 10.61 -13.76
N TRP A 177 -8.22 11.59 -14.33
CA TRP A 177 -9.51 12.13 -13.91
C TRP A 177 -9.48 13.01 -12.66
N ASN A 178 -10.29 14.07 -12.67
CA ASN A 178 -10.43 15.00 -11.55
C ASN A 178 -10.83 14.30 -10.24
N PHE A 179 -11.64 13.26 -10.29
CA PHE A 179 -12.08 12.49 -9.12
C PHE A 179 -10.98 11.60 -8.51
N ASN A 180 -9.84 11.44 -9.18
CA ASN A 180 -8.64 10.82 -8.61
C ASN A 180 -7.63 11.88 -8.19
N TYR A 181 -7.41 12.92 -9.01
CA TYR A 181 -6.47 14.00 -8.65
C TYR A 181 -6.87 14.77 -7.40
N GLY A 182 -8.17 15.04 -7.22
CA GLY A 182 -8.69 15.73 -6.05
C GLY A 182 -8.38 15.01 -4.74
N PRO A 183 -8.89 13.79 -4.52
CA PRO A 183 -8.63 13.06 -3.28
C PRO A 183 -7.17 12.67 -3.08
N ALA A 184 -6.41 12.40 -4.16
CA ALA A 184 -4.97 12.19 -4.05
C ALA A 184 -4.27 13.46 -3.55
N GLY A 185 -4.63 14.62 -4.08
CA GLY A 185 -4.09 15.91 -3.64
C GLY A 185 -4.36 16.18 -2.16
N GLU A 186 -5.58 15.97 -1.70
CA GLU A 186 -5.95 16.09 -0.28
C GLU A 186 -5.16 15.15 0.61
N SER A 187 -5.03 13.88 0.22
CA SER A 187 -4.33 12.86 1.00
C SER A 187 -2.82 13.09 1.08
N ILE A 188 -2.21 13.56 -0.01
CA ILE A 188 -0.76 13.70 -0.15
C ILE A 188 -0.27 15.08 0.29
N GLY A 189 -1.15 16.09 0.22
CA GLY A 189 -0.85 17.46 0.61
C GLY A 189 -0.35 18.34 -0.55
N PHE A 190 -0.93 18.17 -1.76
CA PHE A 190 -0.73 19.08 -2.88
C PHE A 190 -2.08 19.47 -3.52
N ASP A 191 -2.11 20.55 -4.28
CA ASP A 191 -3.35 20.98 -4.95
C ASP A 191 -3.55 20.20 -6.27
N GLY A 192 -4.18 19.01 -6.15
CA GLY A 192 -4.38 18.11 -7.28
C GLY A 192 -5.31 18.67 -8.37
N LEU A 193 -6.18 19.63 -8.02
CA LEU A 193 -7.12 20.20 -9.00
C LEU A 193 -6.56 21.44 -9.69
N ASN A 194 -5.91 22.35 -8.98
CA ASN A 194 -5.35 23.55 -9.58
C ASN A 194 -3.93 23.37 -10.11
N GLU A 195 -3.18 22.39 -9.59
CA GLU A 195 -1.79 22.14 -9.96
C GLU A 195 -1.55 20.64 -10.30
N PRO A 196 -2.37 20.00 -11.18
CA PRO A 196 -2.24 18.58 -11.51
C PRO A 196 -0.87 18.26 -12.13
N GLU A 197 -0.22 19.20 -12.76
CA GLU A 197 1.14 19.11 -13.31
C GLU A 197 2.22 18.84 -12.27
N THR A 198 1.94 19.06 -10.98
CA THR A 198 2.86 18.71 -9.88
C THR A 198 3.24 17.24 -9.91
N VAL A 199 2.32 16.35 -10.31
CA VAL A 199 2.59 14.92 -10.46
C VAL A 199 3.66 14.62 -11.51
N ALA A 200 3.85 15.51 -12.51
CA ALA A 200 4.87 15.36 -13.54
C ALA A 200 6.16 16.17 -13.26
N THR A 201 6.17 17.03 -12.27
CA THR A 201 7.31 17.92 -11.98
C THR A 201 7.98 17.64 -10.64
N ASP A 202 7.28 17.03 -9.71
CA ASP A 202 7.81 16.58 -8.42
C ASP A 202 7.80 15.03 -8.36
N ASN A 203 8.98 14.42 -8.37
CA ASN A 203 9.12 12.98 -8.44
C ASN A 203 8.68 12.26 -7.16
N VAL A 204 8.73 12.91 -6.00
CA VAL A 204 8.24 12.35 -4.73
C VAL A 204 6.70 12.36 -4.73
N ILE A 205 6.07 13.48 -5.10
CA ILE A 205 4.61 13.57 -5.28
C ILE A 205 4.14 12.55 -6.33
N SER A 206 4.87 12.40 -7.42
CA SER A 206 4.61 11.42 -8.48
C SER A 206 4.52 9.99 -7.93
N PHE A 207 5.51 9.56 -7.15
CA PHE A 207 5.46 8.24 -6.50
C PHE A 207 4.39 8.16 -5.40
N LYS A 208 4.15 9.24 -4.66
CA LYS A 208 3.07 9.27 -3.66
C LYS A 208 1.69 9.06 -4.29
N THR A 209 1.42 9.61 -5.48
CA THR A 209 0.12 9.36 -6.16
C THR A 209 -0.04 7.90 -6.55
N ALA A 210 1.03 7.25 -7.01
CA ALA A 210 1.00 5.82 -7.34
C ALA A 210 0.82 4.95 -6.09
N LEU A 211 1.54 5.23 -5.00
CA LEU A 211 1.38 4.52 -3.73
C LEU A 211 0.00 4.77 -3.11
N TRP A 212 -0.53 6.01 -3.20
CA TRP A 212 -1.88 6.32 -2.77
C TRP A 212 -2.91 5.46 -3.50
N PHE A 213 -2.84 5.39 -4.82
CA PHE A 213 -3.74 4.57 -5.61
C PHE A 213 -3.60 3.09 -5.25
N TRP A 214 -2.35 2.62 -5.15
CA TRP A 214 -2.05 1.23 -4.82
C TRP A 214 -2.62 0.80 -3.48
N MET A 215 -2.35 1.55 -2.43
CA MET A 215 -2.81 1.22 -1.08
C MET A 215 -4.34 1.26 -0.94
N ASN A 216 -5.02 2.10 -1.72
CA ASN A 216 -6.48 2.17 -1.67
C ASN A 216 -7.19 1.12 -2.55
N ASN A 217 -6.54 0.56 -3.57
CA ASN A 217 -7.23 -0.26 -4.58
C ASN A 217 -6.58 -1.63 -4.83
N CYS A 218 -5.30 -1.81 -4.58
CA CYS A 218 -4.55 -3.00 -4.98
C CYS A 218 -3.92 -3.77 -3.81
N HIS A 219 -3.46 -3.07 -2.77
CA HIS A 219 -2.74 -3.65 -1.63
C HIS A 219 -3.49 -4.85 -1.04
N ASP A 220 -4.72 -4.64 -0.58
CA ASP A 220 -5.53 -5.71 0.03
C ASP A 220 -5.80 -6.88 -0.92
N LEU A 221 -5.86 -6.63 -2.22
CA LEU A 221 -6.10 -7.68 -3.22
C LEU A 221 -4.91 -8.63 -3.33
N ILE A 222 -3.69 -8.08 -3.38
CA ILE A 222 -2.49 -8.90 -3.55
C ILE A 222 -2.11 -9.60 -2.24
N ILE A 223 -2.14 -8.92 -1.10
CA ILE A 223 -1.76 -9.52 0.19
C ILE A 223 -2.79 -10.53 0.73
N SER A 224 -4.07 -10.42 0.35
CA SER A 224 -5.10 -11.41 0.70
C SER A 224 -5.11 -12.64 -0.21
N GLY A 225 -4.20 -12.72 -1.20
CA GLY A 225 -4.07 -13.85 -2.11
C GLY A 225 -5.11 -13.90 -3.23
N GLN A 226 -5.78 -12.78 -3.55
CA GLN A 226 -6.68 -12.73 -4.71
C GLN A 226 -5.92 -12.80 -6.05
N GLY A 227 -4.60 -12.58 -6.02
CA GLY A 227 -3.69 -12.74 -7.13
C GLY A 227 -3.52 -11.48 -7.99
N PHE A 228 -2.54 -11.53 -8.88
CA PHE A 228 -2.15 -10.40 -9.71
C PHE A 228 -3.28 -9.94 -10.66
N GLY A 229 -4.11 -10.88 -11.16
CA GLY A 229 -5.26 -10.55 -12.01
C GLY A 229 -6.27 -9.61 -11.34
N ALA A 230 -6.43 -9.70 -10.01
CA ALA A 230 -7.28 -8.78 -9.27
C ALA A 230 -6.71 -7.34 -9.28
N THR A 231 -5.39 -7.18 -9.20
CA THR A 231 -4.76 -5.85 -9.29
C THR A 231 -4.84 -5.27 -10.70
N ILE A 232 -4.73 -6.09 -11.76
CA ILE A 232 -4.99 -5.63 -13.15
C ILE A 232 -6.41 -5.06 -13.24
N ARG A 233 -7.38 -5.78 -12.68
CA ARG A 233 -8.78 -5.34 -12.69
C ARG A 233 -8.99 -4.02 -11.94
N ALA A 234 -8.28 -3.82 -10.84
CA ALA A 234 -8.36 -2.58 -10.07
C ALA A 234 -7.70 -1.38 -10.81
N VAL A 235 -6.58 -1.62 -11.51
CA VAL A 235 -5.86 -0.56 -12.23
C VAL A 235 -6.59 -0.16 -13.52
N ASN A 236 -6.94 -1.12 -14.37
CA ASN A 236 -7.50 -0.82 -15.70
C ASN A 236 -8.48 -1.89 -16.22
N GLY A 237 -9.22 -2.54 -15.32
CA GLY A 237 -10.05 -3.70 -15.64
C GLY A 237 -11.09 -3.45 -16.72
N GLN A 238 -11.69 -2.25 -16.75
CA GLN A 238 -12.71 -1.92 -17.76
C GLN A 238 -12.18 -1.98 -19.20
N LEU A 239 -10.91 -1.61 -19.41
CA LEU A 239 -10.28 -1.56 -20.73
C LEU A 239 -9.47 -2.82 -21.06
N GLU A 240 -9.12 -3.66 -20.09
CA GLU A 240 -8.20 -4.76 -20.29
C GLU A 240 -8.79 -6.14 -19.97
N CYS A 241 -9.60 -6.25 -18.91
CA CYS A 241 -10.10 -7.55 -18.43
C CYS A 241 -11.23 -8.13 -19.29
N ASP A 242 -11.58 -9.40 -19.01
CA ASP A 242 -12.70 -10.11 -19.63
C ASP A 242 -12.62 -10.19 -21.17
N GLY A 243 -11.37 -10.19 -21.70
CA GLY A 243 -11.10 -10.26 -23.12
C GLY A 243 -11.12 -8.92 -23.87
N ALA A 244 -11.24 -7.79 -23.17
CA ALA A 244 -11.24 -6.47 -23.79
C ALA A 244 -9.85 -6.14 -24.42
N ASN A 245 -8.74 -6.46 -23.72
CA ASN A 245 -7.39 -6.32 -24.26
C ASN A 245 -6.46 -7.42 -23.69
N PRO A 246 -6.50 -8.63 -24.27
CA PRO A 246 -5.72 -9.76 -23.79
C PRO A 246 -4.20 -9.57 -23.94
N ASP A 247 -3.74 -8.74 -24.88
CA ASP A 247 -2.33 -8.45 -25.08
C ASP A 247 -1.78 -7.57 -23.94
N ALA A 248 -2.54 -6.57 -23.50
CA ALA A 248 -2.17 -5.76 -22.35
C ALA A 248 -2.11 -6.60 -21.06
N VAL A 249 -3.13 -7.44 -20.82
CA VAL A 249 -3.12 -8.38 -19.68
C VAL A 249 -1.90 -9.31 -19.74
N SER A 250 -1.57 -9.83 -20.92
CA SER A 250 -0.40 -10.72 -21.10
C SER A 250 0.91 -9.99 -20.79
N ALA A 251 1.08 -8.76 -21.27
CA ALA A 251 2.28 -7.96 -21.00
C ALA A 251 2.44 -7.67 -19.50
N ARG A 252 1.36 -7.31 -18.79
CA ARG A 252 1.41 -7.10 -17.34
C ARG A 252 1.82 -8.36 -16.59
N VAL A 253 1.27 -9.52 -16.96
CA VAL A 253 1.60 -10.82 -16.35
C VAL A 253 3.05 -11.20 -16.62
N GLU A 254 3.57 -10.93 -17.82
CA GLU A 254 4.96 -11.18 -18.17
C GLU A 254 5.91 -10.35 -17.30
N TYR A 255 5.68 -9.04 -17.14
CA TYR A 255 6.45 -8.19 -16.23
C TYR A 255 6.36 -8.68 -14.79
N TYR A 256 5.17 -9.00 -14.31
CA TYR A 256 5.00 -9.50 -12.94
C TYR A 256 5.79 -10.78 -12.68
N THR A 257 5.70 -11.74 -13.60
CA THR A 257 6.44 -13.00 -13.49
C THR A 257 7.95 -12.78 -13.52
N GLU A 258 8.42 -11.89 -14.40
CA GLU A 258 9.84 -11.53 -14.47
C GLU A 258 10.33 -10.91 -13.15
N TYR A 259 9.57 -9.98 -12.55
CA TYR A 259 9.96 -9.39 -11.26
C TYR A 259 9.87 -10.40 -10.11
N CYS A 260 8.89 -11.31 -10.11
CA CYS A 260 8.84 -12.40 -9.15
C CYS A 260 10.08 -13.29 -9.24
N ASP A 261 10.52 -13.65 -10.45
CA ASP A 261 11.73 -14.43 -10.70
C ASP A 261 12.98 -13.68 -10.19
N GLN A 262 13.10 -12.38 -10.47
CA GLN A 262 14.21 -11.54 -9.97
C GLN A 262 14.25 -11.48 -8.44
N LEU A 263 13.09 -11.46 -7.79
CA LEU A 263 12.98 -11.43 -6.33
C LEU A 263 13.03 -12.82 -5.69
N GLY A 264 13.07 -13.89 -6.48
CA GLY A 264 13.09 -15.27 -6.00
C GLY A 264 11.83 -15.65 -5.25
N VAL A 265 10.66 -15.32 -5.78
CA VAL A 265 9.34 -15.65 -5.24
C VAL A 265 8.46 -16.27 -6.31
N ASP A 266 7.63 -17.23 -5.91
CA ASP A 266 6.59 -17.78 -6.79
C ASP A 266 5.51 -16.73 -7.06
N PRO A 267 5.10 -16.47 -8.31
CA PRO A 267 4.09 -15.45 -8.63
C PRO A 267 2.70 -15.78 -8.09
N GLY A 268 2.45 -17.00 -7.65
CA GLY A 268 1.16 -17.46 -7.16
C GLY A 268 0.14 -17.73 -8.26
N ASP A 269 -1.11 -17.89 -7.82
CA ASP A 269 -2.25 -18.17 -8.68
C ASP A 269 -2.97 -16.91 -9.16
N ASN A 270 -3.98 -17.07 -10.03
CA ASN A 270 -4.88 -15.99 -10.49
C ASN A 270 -4.15 -14.80 -11.11
N LEU A 271 -3.23 -15.07 -12.03
CA LEU A 271 -2.40 -14.04 -12.66
C LEU A 271 -3.17 -13.14 -13.65
N ARG A 272 -4.30 -13.60 -14.18
CA ARG A 272 -5.08 -12.92 -15.24
C ARG A 272 -6.47 -12.52 -14.77
N CYS A 273 -7.05 -11.58 -15.44
CA CYS A 273 -8.45 -11.17 -15.23
C CYS A 273 -9.38 -11.37 -16.44
#